data_60154bc87637baf359e5d070b38fdf9f
#
_entry.id   60154bc87637baf359e5d070b38fdf9f
#
_cell.length_a   1.000
_cell.length_b   1.000
_cell.length_c   1.000
_cell.angle_alpha   90.00
_cell.angle_beta   90.00
_cell.angle_gamma   90.00
#
_symmetry.space_group_name_H-M   'P 1'
#
loop_
_entity.id
_entity.type
_entity.pdbx_description
1 polymer ?
#
loop_
_entity_poly.entity_id
_entity_poly.type
_entity_poly.pdbx_seq_one_letter_code
_entity_poly.pdbx_strand_id
1 'polypeptide(L)'
;MTGNLRSVIVAVDGSEESMDALRWVLDNLKLRAPALDSTDPPGCFTILHVQSPPSIATGLNPGAIPFGGPTDLEVPAFSAAIEAHQRKITEAVLEHALKICSEKNVNVKSQVVVGDPKEKICEVVEKLHADLLVMGSHAFGPIKRMFLGSVSNYCANHAACPVIVVKGKGATS
;
A
#
# COMPACT_ATOMS: atom_id res chain seq x y z
N MET A 1 8.24 -26.94 -7.12
CA MET A 1 9.22 -26.19 -6.31
C MET A 1 8.53 -25.42 -5.22
N THR A 2 8.89 -25.65 -4.00
CA THR A 2 8.44 -24.86 -2.87
C THR A 2 9.27 -23.58 -2.77
N GLY A 3 8.63 -22.44 -2.62
CA GLY A 3 9.33 -21.19 -2.39
C GLY A 3 9.89 -21.10 -0.97
N ASN A 4 10.86 -20.24 -0.74
CA ASN A 4 11.46 -20.02 0.58
C ASN A 4 10.91 -18.76 1.28
N LEU A 5 10.07 -17.99 0.60
CA LEU A 5 9.53 -16.74 1.14
C LEU A 5 8.50 -17.02 2.24
N ARG A 6 8.70 -16.40 3.39
CA ARG A 6 7.82 -16.55 4.56
C ARG A 6 6.82 -15.41 4.68
N SER A 7 7.28 -14.19 4.42
CA SER A 7 6.48 -13.00 4.57
C SER A 7 6.73 -12.06 3.41
N VAL A 8 5.72 -11.88 2.58
CA VAL A 8 5.77 -10.96 1.44
C VAL A 8 4.69 -9.89 1.64
N ILE A 9 5.09 -8.64 1.65
CA ILE A 9 4.18 -7.50 1.74
C ILE A 9 3.98 -6.92 0.35
N VAL A 10 2.72 -6.71 -0.03
CA VAL A 10 2.34 -5.99 -1.24
C VAL A 10 1.64 -4.71 -0.85
N ALA A 11 2.26 -3.58 -1.13
CA ALA A 11 1.67 -2.26 -0.84
C ALA A 11 0.72 -1.85 -1.97
N VAL A 12 -0.51 -1.53 -1.63
CA VAL A 12 -1.55 -1.10 -2.58
C VAL A 12 -2.11 0.28 -2.19
N ASP A 13 -2.36 1.11 -3.16
CA ASP A 13 -2.84 2.49 -2.96
C ASP A 13 -4.07 2.85 -3.81
N GLY A 14 -4.68 1.87 -4.44
CA GLY A 14 -5.82 2.07 -5.33
C GLY A 14 -5.45 2.41 -6.78
N SER A 15 -4.17 2.61 -7.09
CA SER A 15 -3.71 2.76 -8.47
C SER A 15 -3.73 1.41 -9.20
N GLU A 16 -3.92 1.43 -10.51
CA GLU A 16 -3.81 0.21 -11.32
C GLU A 16 -2.41 -0.38 -11.28
N GLU A 17 -1.38 0.46 -11.18
CA GLU A 17 0.01 0.01 -11.05
C GLU A 17 0.22 -0.83 -9.79
N SER A 18 -0.41 -0.46 -8.67
CA SER A 18 -0.32 -1.26 -7.44
C SER A 18 -1.10 -2.57 -7.56
N MET A 19 -2.23 -2.57 -8.26
CA MET A 19 -3.00 -3.79 -8.53
C MET A 19 -2.28 -4.71 -9.52
N ASP A 20 -1.60 -4.15 -10.52
CA ASP A 20 -0.75 -4.92 -11.42
C ASP A 20 0.44 -5.54 -10.68
N ALA A 21 1.01 -4.83 -9.73
CA ALA A 21 2.04 -5.38 -8.85
C ALA A 21 1.51 -6.57 -8.03
N LEU A 22 0.30 -6.45 -7.51
CA LEU A 22 -0.36 -7.56 -6.80
C LEU A 22 -0.59 -8.77 -7.71
N ARG A 23 -1.12 -8.57 -8.91
CA ARG A 23 -1.32 -9.65 -9.90
C ARG A 23 0.02 -10.33 -10.22
N TRP A 24 1.05 -9.53 -10.45
CA TRP A 24 2.39 -10.04 -10.73
C TRP A 24 2.92 -10.92 -9.61
N VAL A 25 2.77 -10.49 -8.35
CA VAL A 25 3.17 -11.27 -7.17
C VAL A 25 2.46 -12.62 -7.14
N LEU A 26 1.15 -12.62 -7.32
CA LEU A 26 0.34 -13.84 -7.25
C LEU A 26 0.66 -14.82 -8.38
N ASP A 27 1.10 -14.31 -9.52
CA ASP A 27 1.46 -15.14 -10.68
C ASP A 27 2.89 -15.67 -10.64
N ASN A 28 3.81 -14.95 -9.99
CA ASN A 28 5.25 -15.21 -10.12
C ASN A 28 5.93 -15.66 -8.82
N LEU A 29 5.41 -15.30 -7.66
CA LEU A 29 6.05 -15.63 -6.39
C LEU A 29 5.41 -16.85 -5.73
N LYS A 30 6.24 -17.70 -5.16
CA LYS A 30 5.80 -18.86 -4.40
C LYS A 30 6.25 -18.73 -2.95
N LEU A 31 5.30 -18.82 -2.06
CA LEU A 31 5.55 -18.84 -0.63
C LEU A 31 6.03 -20.23 -0.17
N ARG A 32 6.65 -20.25 0.99
CA ARG A 32 7.01 -21.49 1.67
C ARG A 32 5.76 -22.29 1.99
N ALA A 33 5.72 -23.54 1.55
CA ALA A 33 4.65 -24.46 1.88
C ALA A 33 4.78 -24.93 3.33
N PRO A 34 3.66 -25.24 4.00
CA PRO A 34 3.73 -25.88 5.32
C PRO A 34 4.44 -27.24 5.19
N ALA A 35 5.46 -27.46 6.01
CA ALA A 35 6.11 -28.76 6.06
C ALA A 35 5.35 -29.66 7.05
N LEU A 36 5.19 -30.93 6.69
CA LEU A 36 4.42 -31.90 7.48
C LEU A 36 4.96 -32.11 8.91
N ASP A 37 6.26 -31.87 9.12
CA ASP A 37 6.94 -32.11 10.38
C ASP A 37 7.55 -30.84 11.01
N SER A 38 7.24 -29.65 10.53
CA SER A 38 7.79 -28.43 11.09
C SER A 38 6.75 -27.59 11.82
N THR A 39 7.16 -27.03 12.95
CA THR A 39 6.36 -26.06 13.71
C THR A 39 6.36 -24.68 13.07
N ASP A 40 7.10 -24.50 11.98
CA ASP A 40 7.20 -23.24 11.28
C ASP A 40 5.91 -22.92 10.51
N PRO A 41 5.40 -21.70 10.63
CA PRO A 41 4.19 -21.31 9.90
C PRO A 41 4.43 -21.27 8.37
N PRO A 42 3.39 -21.55 7.59
CA PRO A 42 3.46 -21.38 6.14
C PRO A 42 3.72 -19.93 5.79
N GLY A 43 4.27 -19.70 4.59
CA GLY A 43 4.46 -18.36 4.07
C GLY A 43 3.13 -17.63 3.86
N CYS A 44 3.14 -16.32 3.96
CA CYS A 44 1.96 -15.48 3.88
C CYS A 44 2.21 -14.23 3.01
N PHE A 45 1.22 -13.91 2.16
CA PHE A 45 1.13 -12.59 1.55
C PHE A 45 0.33 -11.66 2.46
N THR A 46 0.83 -10.46 2.67
CA THR A 46 0.12 -9.40 3.40
C THR A 46 -0.12 -8.24 2.45
N ILE A 47 -1.37 -7.90 2.23
CA ILE A 47 -1.75 -6.69 1.50
C ILE A 47 -1.75 -5.53 2.48
N LEU A 48 -0.92 -4.54 2.21
CA LEU A 48 -0.76 -3.36 3.04
C LEU A 48 -1.33 -2.13 2.33
N HIS A 49 -2.24 -1.45 2.98
CA HIS A 49 -2.70 -0.13 2.56
C HIS A 49 -2.39 0.89 3.65
N VAL A 50 -1.82 2.01 3.25
CA VAL A 50 -1.57 3.14 4.16
C VAL A 50 -2.60 4.22 3.86
N GLN A 51 -3.47 4.46 4.84
CA GLN A 51 -4.45 5.52 4.78
C GLN A 51 -3.79 6.83 5.21
N SER A 52 -3.88 7.84 4.37
CA SER A 52 -3.39 9.16 4.73
C SER A 52 -4.20 9.73 5.91
N PRO A 53 -3.55 10.34 6.89
CA PRO A 53 -4.28 10.97 7.99
C PRO A 53 -5.15 12.11 7.47
N PRO A 54 -6.28 12.39 8.10
CA PRO A 54 -7.09 13.55 7.75
C PRO A 54 -6.27 14.82 8.01
N SER A 55 -5.75 15.41 6.96
CA SER A 55 -4.93 16.59 7.05
C SER A 55 -5.77 17.83 6.75
N ILE A 56 -6.20 18.50 7.79
CA ILE A 56 -6.84 19.81 7.68
C ILE A 56 -5.81 20.86 7.26
N ALA A 57 -4.53 20.59 7.50
CA ALA A 57 -3.46 21.57 7.32
C ALA A 57 -2.93 21.68 5.88
N THR A 58 -3.13 20.67 5.03
CA THR A 58 -2.48 20.64 3.71
C THR A 58 -3.29 21.24 2.57
N GLY A 59 -4.52 21.64 2.81
CA GLY A 59 -5.38 22.26 1.80
C GLY A 59 -5.88 23.66 2.12
N LEU A 60 -5.67 24.11 3.34
CA LEU A 60 -6.13 25.42 3.81
C LEU A 60 -4.93 26.33 4.02
N ASN A 61 -4.66 27.15 3.02
CA ASN A 61 -3.80 28.31 3.21
C ASN A 61 -4.48 29.22 4.25
N PRO A 62 -3.87 29.47 5.43
CA PRO A 62 -4.47 30.31 6.46
C PRO A 62 -4.85 31.72 6.01
N GLY A 63 -4.24 32.18 4.90
CA GLY A 63 -4.55 33.47 4.28
C GLY A 63 -5.69 33.42 3.26
N ALA A 64 -6.23 32.25 2.95
CA ALA A 64 -7.27 32.10 1.93
C ALA A 64 -8.69 31.97 2.48
N ILE A 65 -8.89 32.05 3.80
CA ILE A 65 -10.21 32.06 4.41
C ILE A 65 -10.59 33.50 4.71
N PRO A 66 -11.32 34.18 3.81
CA PRO A 66 -11.86 35.52 4.15
C PRO A 66 -13.04 35.28 5.09
N PHE A 67 -12.97 35.81 6.26
CA PHE A 67 -14.06 35.86 7.24
C PHE A 67 -14.55 34.53 7.81
N GLY A 68 -14.10 34.25 9.02
CA GLY A 68 -14.61 33.18 9.84
C GLY A 68 -14.14 31.83 9.41
N GLY A 69 -12.91 31.48 9.74
CA GLY A 69 -12.46 30.10 9.74
C GLY A 69 -13.47 29.22 10.48
N PRO A 70 -13.44 27.89 10.23
CA PRO A 70 -14.37 26.98 10.88
C PRO A 70 -14.34 27.24 12.39
N THR A 71 -15.50 27.42 12.98
CA THR A 71 -15.62 27.53 14.43
C THR A 71 -15.11 26.23 15.05
N ASP A 72 -14.66 26.29 16.29
CA ASP A 72 -14.18 25.12 17.03
C ASP A 72 -15.19 23.95 17.03
N LEU A 73 -16.44 24.20 16.68
CA LEU A 73 -17.50 23.21 16.53
C LEU A 73 -17.57 22.59 15.14
N GLU A 74 -17.10 23.27 14.12
CA GLU A 74 -17.12 22.78 12.71
C GLU A 74 -15.89 21.96 12.34
N VAL A 75 -14.75 22.22 12.99
CA VAL A 75 -13.50 21.48 12.74
C VAL A 75 -13.64 19.98 13.05
N PRO A 76 -14.23 19.54 14.19
CA PRO A 76 -14.46 18.12 14.45
C PRO A 76 -15.39 17.46 13.43
N ALA A 77 -16.47 18.14 13.01
CA ALA A 77 -17.40 17.61 12.00
C ALA A 77 -16.74 17.47 10.62
N PHE A 78 -15.94 18.45 10.24
CA PHE A 78 -15.19 18.43 8.98
C PHE A 78 -14.11 17.33 8.98
N SER A 79 -13.37 17.17 10.08
CA SER A 79 -12.40 16.07 10.25
C SER A 79 -13.07 14.71 10.18
N ALA A 80 -14.24 14.54 10.83
CA ALA A 80 -14.99 13.30 10.78
C ALA A 80 -15.46 12.97 9.35
N ALA A 81 -15.87 13.99 8.57
CA ALA A 81 -16.27 13.80 7.18
C ALA A 81 -15.09 13.38 6.30
N ILE A 82 -13.91 13.98 6.47
CA ILE A 82 -12.69 13.60 5.75
C ILE A 82 -12.29 12.18 6.13
N GLU A 83 -12.29 11.85 7.40
CA GLU A 83 -11.96 10.51 7.89
C GLU A 83 -12.91 9.45 7.33
N ALA A 84 -14.20 9.73 7.32
CA ALA A 84 -15.19 8.83 6.73
C ALA A 84 -14.96 8.62 5.23
N HIS A 85 -14.58 9.67 4.51
CA HIS A 85 -14.23 9.59 3.08
C HIS A 85 -12.97 8.74 2.85
N GLN A 86 -11.94 8.96 3.64
CA GLN A 86 -10.70 8.17 3.59
C GLN A 86 -10.96 6.69 3.89
N ARG A 87 -11.84 6.40 4.84
CA ARG A 87 -12.23 5.04 5.18
C ARG A 87 -12.93 4.34 4.01
N LYS A 88 -13.81 5.03 3.31
CA LYS A 88 -14.46 4.49 2.10
C LYS A 88 -13.48 4.19 0.99
N ILE A 89 -12.50 5.05 0.78
CA ILE A 89 -11.42 4.81 -0.18
C ILE A 89 -10.64 3.56 0.20
N THR A 90 -10.26 3.44 1.47
CA THR A 90 -9.53 2.28 2.00
C THR A 90 -10.32 0.98 1.79
N GLU A 91 -11.60 0.99 2.10
CA GLU A 91 -12.49 -0.18 1.90
C GLU A 91 -12.54 -0.59 0.43
N ALA A 92 -12.69 0.37 -0.48
CA ALA A 92 -12.71 0.11 -1.92
C ALA A 92 -11.38 -0.46 -2.44
N VAL A 93 -10.26 0.07 -1.97
CA VAL A 93 -8.91 -0.42 -2.33
C VAL A 93 -8.73 -1.87 -1.86
N LEU A 94 -9.07 -2.16 -0.61
CA LEU A 94 -8.95 -3.50 -0.05
C LEU A 94 -9.89 -4.49 -0.72
N GLU A 95 -11.12 -4.10 -0.96
CA GLU A 95 -12.11 -4.94 -1.65
C GLU A 95 -11.60 -5.35 -3.04
N HIS A 96 -11.07 -4.40 -3.81
CA HIS A 96 -10.49 -4.68 -5.12
C HIS A 96 -9.28 -5.62 -5.03
N ALA A 97 -8.37 -5.36 -4.10
CA ALA A 97 -7.19 -6.20 -3.91
C ALA A 97 -7.56 -7.63 -3.47
N LEU A 98 -8.48 -7.75 -2.52
CA LEU A 98 -8.94 -9.06 -2.03
C LEU A 98 -9.71 -9.84 -3.10
N LYS A 99 -10.44 -9.16 -3.96
CA LYS A 99 -11.09 -9.77 -5.12
C LYS A 99 -10.07 -10.39 -6.07
N ILE A 100 -9.00 -9.67 -6.40
CA ILE A 100 -7.90 -10.20 -7.23
C ILE A 100 -7.30 -11.47 -6.61
N CYS A 101 -7.07 -11.47 -5.30
CA CYS A 101 -6.54 -12.64 -4.58
C CYS A 101 -7.52 -13.82 -4.62
N SER A 102 -8.80 -13.56 -4.43
CA SER A 102 -9.86 -14.56 -4.47
C SER A 102 -9.99 -15.22 -5.85
N GLU A 103 -9.91 -14.43 -6.92
CA GLU A 103 -9.93 -14.93 -8.29
C GLU A 103 -8.76 -15.89 -8.58
N LYS A 104 -7.65 -15.73 -7.88
CA LYS A 104 -6.47 -16.59 -7.99
C LYS A 104 -6.40 -17.69 -6.92
N ASN A 105 -7.42 -17.82 -6.11
CA ASN A 105 -7.50 -18.79 -5.00
C ASN A 105 -6.33 -18.70 -4.02
N VAL A 106 -5.87 -17.49 -3.71
CA VAL A 106 -4.78 -17.25 -2.77
C VAL A 106 -5.31 -16.61 -1.50
N ASN A 107 -5.02 -17.23 -0.37
CA ASN A 107 -5.30 -16.68 0.94
C ASN A 107 -4.24 -15.62 1.31
N VAL A 108 -4.70 -14.45 1.70
CA VAL A 108 -3.85 -13.33 2.06
C VAL A 108 -4.31 -12.72 3.39
N LYS A 109 -3.39 -12.04 4.07
CA LYS A 109 -3.73 -11.14 5.16
C LYS A 109 -3.85 -9.72 4.61
N SER A 110 -4.65 -8.91 5.25
CA SER A 110 -4.73 -7.49 4.94
C SER A 110 -4.43 -6.66 6.18
N GLN A 111 -3.74 -5.55 5.98
CA GLN A 111 -3.42 -4.62 7.05
C GLN A 111 -3.57 -3.20 6.56
N VAL A 112 -4.21 -2.38 7.38
CA VAL A 112 -4.35 -0.93 7.17
C VAL A 112 -3.61 -0.22 8.28
N VAL A 113 -2.80 0.75 7.92
CA VAL A 113 -2.14 1.66 8.86
C VAL A 113 -2.42 3.09 8.44
N VAL A 114 -2.37 4.01 9.38
CA VAL A 114 -2.60 5.44 9.13
C VAL A 114 -1.29 6.20 9.30
N GLY A 115 -0.94 7.02 8.35
CA GLY A 115 0.26 7.85 8.40
C GLY A 115 0.84 8.18 7.04
N ASP A 116 2.11 8.58 7.04
CA ASP A 116 2.85 8.82 5.80
C ASP A 116 3.19 7.46 5.15
N PRO A 117 2.79 7.23 3.89
CA PRO A 117 2.97 5.94 3.24
C PRO A 117 4.41 5.43 3.26
N LYS A 118 5.38 6.24 2.92
CA LYS A 118 6.78 5.83 2.85
C LYS A 118 7.33 5.36 4.20
N GLU A 119 7.01 6.09 5.27
CA GLU A 119 7.45 5.74 6.62
C GLU A 119 6.72 4.50 7.15
N LYS A 120 5.40 4.47 7.00
CA LYS A 120 4.56 3.38 7.51
C LYS A 120 4.82 2.05 6.82
N ILE A 121 5.07 2.07 5.52
CA ILE A 121 5.45 0.84 4.79
C ILE A 121 6.75 0.27 5.37
N CYS A 122 7.77 1.09 5.57
CA CYS A 122 9.05 0.64 6.15
C CYS A 122 8.90 0.13 7.59
N GLU A 123 8.07 0.80 8.41
CA GLU A 123 7.75 0.33 9.77
C GLU A 123 7.10 -1.06 9.77
N VAL A 124 6.13 -1.29 8.88
CA VAL A 124 5.45 -2.58 8.78
C VAL A 124 6.39 -3.68 8.28
N VAL A 125 7.27 -3.36 7.33
CA VAL A 125 8.32 -4.29 6.86
C VAL A 125 9.17 -4.77 8.02
N GLU A 126 9.63 -3.88 8.88
CA GLU A 126 10.41 -4.24 10.07
C GLU A 126 9.59 -5.06 11.06
N LYS A 127 8.38 -4.59 11.36
CA LYS A 127 7.50 -5.19 12.36
C LYS A 127 7.09 -6.63 12.02
N LEU A 128 6.85 -6.89 10.75
CA LEU A 128 6.48 -8.22 10.26
C LEU A 128 7.68 -9.08 9.85
N HIS A 129 8.89 -8.56 9.97
CA HIS A 129 10.12 -9.21 9.48
C HIS A 129 9.94 -9.72 8.05
N ALA A 130 9.46 -8.85 7.16
CA ALA A 130 9.17 -9.22 5.79
C ALA A 130 10.44 -9.65 5.04
N ASP A 131 10.33 -10.70 4.26
CA ASP A 131 11.42 -11.17 3.38
C ASP A 131 11.47 -10.35 2.09
N LEU A 132 10.34 -9.76 1.71
CA LEU A 132 10.19 -9.04 0.45
C LEU A 132 9.05 -8.01 0.54
N LEU A 133 9.30 -6.83 0.01
CA LEU A 133 8.29 -5.81 -0.23
C LEU A 133 8.09 -5.66 -1.74
N VAL A 134 6.85 -5.70 -2.17
CA VAL A 134 6.49 -5.47 -3.58
C VAL A 134 5.54 -4.28 -3.68
N MET A 135 5.78 -3.42 -4.64
CA MET A 135 4.96 -2.24 -4.87
C MET A 135 4.97 -1.85 -6.34
N GLY A 136 3.98 -1.08 -6.75
CA GLY A 136 3.91 -0.54 -8.09
C GLY A 136 4.82 0.67 -8.27
N SER A 137 5.26 0.90 -9.48
CA SER A 137 5.99 2.12 -9.85
C SER A 137 5.00 3.26 -10.10
N HIS A 138 4.45 3.84 -9.04
CA HIS A 138 3.52 4.94 -9.19
C HIS A 138 4.26 6.26 -9.32
N ALA A 139 4.23 6.86 -10.52
CA ALA A 139 4.70 8.20 -10.76
C ALA A 139 3.56 9.03 -11.33
N PHE A 140 3.27 10.15 -10.69
CA PHE A 140 2.30 11.11 -11.20
C PHE A 140 2.89 11.92 -12.37
N GLY A 141 2.08 12.18 -13.38
CA GLY A 141 2.39 13.11 -14.45
C GLY A 141 2.98 12.47 -15.73
N PRO A 142 3.33 13.31 -16.72
CA PRO A 142 3.74 12.84 -18.05
C PRO A 142 5.11 12.15 -18.09
N ILE A 143 5.90 12.23 -17.03
CA ILE A 143 7.24 11.66 -16.93
C ILE A 143 7.23 10.29 -16.23
N LYS A 144 6.10 9.60 -16.26
CA LYS A 144 5.88 8.29 -15.62
C LYS A 144 6.92 7.21 -15.95
N ARG A 145 7.67 7.36 -17.02
CA ARG A 145 8.57 6.33 -17.56
C ARG A 145 10.01 6.42 -17.06
N MET A 146 10.41 7.56 -16.49
CA MET A 146 11.83 7.83 -16.20
C MET A 146 12.17 7.74 -14.72
N PHE A 147 11.19 7.81 -13.82
CA PHE A 147 11.45 7.86 -12.39
C PHE A 147 10.53 6.93 -11.61
N LEU A 148 11.05 6.33 -10.56
CA LEU A 148 10.24 5.68 -9.54
C LEU A 148 9.40 6.73 -8.84
N GLY A 149 8.18 6.38 -8.41
CA GLY A 149 7.39 7.25 -7.55
C GLY A 149 8.14 7.55 -6.24
N SER A 150 7.80 8.65 -5.60
CA SER A 150 8.48 9.08 -4.36
C SER A 150 8.45 8.02 -3.27
N VAL A 151 7.32 7.34 -3.10
CA VAL A 151 7.17 6.27 -2.09
C VAL A 151 8.01 5.05 -2.44
N SER A 152 7.97 4.58 -3.69
CA SER A 152 8.75 3.42 -4.11
C SER A 152 10.25 3.68 -4.06
N ASN A 153 10.68 4.87 -4.43
CA ASN A 153 12.07 5.26 -4.33
C ASN A 153 12.55 5.33 -2.87
N TYR A 154 11.75 5.90 -1.99
CA TYR A 154 12.07 5.93 -0.56
C TYR A 154 12.18 4.52 0.02
N CYS A 155 11.20 3.68 -0.24
CA CYS A 155 11.19 2.29 0.25
C CYS A 155 12.36 1.47 -0.31
N ALA A 156 12.71 1.66 -1.57
CA ALA A 156 13.87 0.99 -2.17
C ALA A 156 15.18 1.32 -1.44
N ASN A 157 15.29 2.52 -0.87
CA ASN A 157 16.49 2.95 -0.16
C ASN A 157 16.45 2.68 1.35
N HIS A 158 15.28 2.56 1.95
CA HIS A 158 15.12 2.53 3.42
C HIS A 158 14.49 1.26 3.98
N ALA A 159 13.82 0.46 3.18
CA ALA A 159 13.22 -0.77 3.68
C ALA A 159 14.28 -1.77 4.15
N ALA A 160 13.97 -2.49 5.23
CA ALA A 160 14.88 -3.49 5.80
C ALA A 160 14.94 -4.81 5.02
N CYS A 161 14.19 -4.93 3.94
CA CYS A 161 14.18 -6.11 3.06
C CYS A 161 14.35 -5.70 1.60
N PRO A 162 14.63 -6.65 0.69
CA PRO A 162 14.60 -6.39 -0.75
C PRO A 162 13.24 -5.84 -1.19
N VAL A 163 13.26 -4.93 -2.17
CA VAL A 163 12.08 -4.29 -2.71
C VAL A 163 11.99 -4.57 -4.20
N ILE A 164 10.86 -5.10 -4.63
CA ILE A 164 10.53 -5.24 -6.05
C ILE A 164 9.56 -4.13 -6.42
N VAL A 165 9.92 -3.35 -7.41
CA VAL A 165 9.05 -2.33 -7.98
C VAL A 165 8.55 -2.85 -9.33
N VAL A 166 7.27 -3.15 -9.40
CA VAL A 166 6.64 -3.65 -10.63
C VAL A 166 6.21 -2.45 -11.45
N LYS A 167 6.77 -2.33 -12.63
CA LYS A 167 6.34 -1.29 -13.58
C LYS A 167 5.01 -1.70 -14.17
N GLY A 168 4.02 -0.82 -14.05
CA GLY A 168 2.75 -1.01 -14.70
C GLY A 168 2.95 -1.23 -16.20
N LYS A 169 2.03 -1.93 -16.83
CA LYS A 169 1.97 -2.03 -18.29
C LYS A 169 1.72 -0.61 -18.82
N GLY A 170 2.78 0.16 -18.89
CA GLY A 170 2.71 1.50 -19.45
C GLY A 170 2.04 1.41 -20.81
N ALA A 171 1.15 2.35 -21.09
CA ALA A 171 0.59 2.46 -22.41
C ALA A 171 1.74 2.36 -23.41
N THR A 172 1.80 1.22 -24.09
CA THR A 172 2.68 1.05 -25.22
C THR A 172 2.31 2.14 -26.22
N SER A 173 3.15 3.11 -26.30
CA SER A 173 3.06 4.11 -27.37
C SER A 173 3.28 3.41 -28.70
#